data_6502f82400aad92e5fffe0b5965d799f
#
_entry.id   6502f82400aad92e5fffe0b5965d799f
#
_cell.length_a   1.000
_cell.length_b   1.000
_cell.length_c   1.000
_cell.angle_alpha   90.00
_cell.angle_beta   90.00
_cell.angle_gamma   90.00
#
_symmetry.space_group_name_H-M   'P 1'
#
loop_
_entity.id
_entity.type
_entity.pdbx_description
1 polymer ?
#
loop_
_entity_poly.entity_id
_entity_poly.type
_entity_poly.pdbx_seq_one_letter_code
_entity_poly.pdbx_strand_id
1 'polypeptide(L)'
;MSLCLQVQWAGFDRIELGRADIRRVLLLTYLNGFQVWDVEDANDVWELVSKRDGPVAFLRVQPQPFPETCDGMLKAARPLLLVVTTDSTPCRSSGVHSGLSNGCSPVAGSSPSPVENPFIPTLVKFYSLRSHTYVHTLRFRTAIYAVR
;
A
#
# COMPACT_ATOMS: atom_id res chain seq x y z
N MET A 1 -10.46 11.27 -20.84
CA MET A 1 -10.24 9.81 -20.72
C MET A 1 -10.45 9.44 -19.27
N SER A 2 -11.50 8.71 -18.99
CA SER A 2 -11.74 8.19 -17.65
C SER A 2 -10.76 7.04 -17.43
N LEU A 3 -9.75 7.22 -16.57
CA LEU A 3 -8.92 6.13 -16.09
C LEU A 3 -9.84 5.21 -15.29
N CYS A 4 -10.21 4.09 -15.88
CA CYS A 4 -10.97 3.06 -15.19
C CYS A 4 -10.10 2.55 -14.04
N LEU A 5 -10.42 2.96 -12.82
CA LEU A 5 -9.73 2.52 -11.62
C LEU A 5 -10.12 1.06 -11.35
N GLN A 6 -9.28 0.15 -11.81
CA GLN A 6 -9.50 -1.27 -11.60
C GLN A 6 -9.11 -1.66 -10.17
N VAL A 7 -10.04 -2.28 -9.45
CA VAL A 7 -9.76 -2.89 -8.16
C VAL A 7 -8.81 -4.07 -8.35
N GLN A 8 -7.67 -4.05 -7.67
CA GLN A 8 -6.66 -5.11 -7.72
C GLN A 8 -6.92 -6.19 -6.68
N TRP A 9 -7.39 -5.79 -5.53
CA TRP A 9 -7.72 -6.67 -4.43
C TRP A 9 -8.87 -6.08 -3.61
N ALA A 10 -9.73 -6.93 -3.08
CA ALA A 10 -10.81 -6.57 -2.18
C ALA A 10 -10.90 -7.56 -1.03
N GLY A 11 -11.23 -7.08 0.16
CA GLY A 11 -11.41 -7.91 1.34
C GLY A 11 -12.30 -7.24 2.37
N PHE A 12 -12.91 -8.06 3.21
CA PHE A 12 -13.63 -7.58 4.39
C PHE A 12 -12.78 -7.76 5.63
N ASP A 13 -12.90 -6.82 6.55
CA ASP A 13 -12.25 -6.86 7.85
C ASP A 13 -13.13 -6.17 8.90
N ARG A 14 -12.66 -6.09 10.13
CA ARG A 14 -13.34 -5.43 11.23
C ARG A 14 -12.45 -4.37 11.84
N ILE A 15 -13.01 -3.20 12.10
CA ILE A 15 -12.35 -2.09 12.74
C ILE A 15 -12.96 -1.84 14.11
N GLU A 16 -12.13 -1.60 15.09
CA GLU A 16 -12.55 -1.24 16.45
C GLU A 16 -12.33 0.27 16.63
N LEU A 17 -13.41 1.03 16.67
CA LEU A 17 -13.39 2.48 16.86
C LEU A 17 -13.45 2.88 18.35
N GLY A 18 -13.85 1.95 19.23
CA GLY A 18 -13.97 2.14 20.66
C GLY A 18 -14.16 0.81 21.40
N ARG A 19 -14.40 0.86 22.71
CA ARG A 19 -14.52 -0.36 23.54
C ARG A 19 -15.63 -1.31 23.15
N ALA A 20 -16.66 -0.84 22.42
CA ALA A 20 -17.80 -1.64 22.01
C ALA A 20 -18.25 -1.32 20.57
N ASP A 21 -17.54 -0.45 19.86
CA ASP A 21 -17.89 -0.05 18.50
C ASP A 21 -16.98 -0.78 17.51
N ILE A 22 -17.44 -1.95 17.09
CA ILE A 22 -16.79 -2.79 16.09
C ILE A 22 -17.62 -2.68 14.81
N ARG A 23 -16.98 -2.27 13.71
CA ARG A 23 -17.61 -2.09 12.42
C ARG A 23 -16.99 -2.96 11.35
N ARG A 24 -17.80 -3.48 10.46
CA ARG A 24 -17.33 -4.16 9.25
C ARG A 24 -16.89 -3.13 8.21
N VAL A 25 -15.73 -3.38 7.62
CA VAL A 25 -15.18 -2.53 6.58
C VAL A 25 -14.88 -3.34 5.33
N LEU A 26 -15.07 -2.69 4.18
CA LEU A 26 -14.63 -3.17 2.89
C LEU A 26 -13.31 -2.47 2.55
N LEU A 27 -12.28 -3.26 2.30
CA LEU A 27 -10.95 -2.81 1.92
C LEU A 27 -10.77 -3.01 0.41
N LEU A 28 -10.43 -1.95 -0.30
CA LEU A 28 -10.19 -1.97 -1.75
C LEU A 28 -8.78 -1.46 -2.05
N THR A 29 -8.06 -2.15 -2.92
CA THR A 29 -6.76 -1.69 -3.40
C THR A 29 -6.75 -1.45 -4.91
N TYR A 30 -5.89 -0.54 -5.32
CA TYR A 30 -5.71 -0.11 -6.70
C TYR A 30 -4.22 0.01 -7.02
N LEU A 31 -3.87 0.14 -8.30
CA LEU A 31 -2.50 0.43 -8.73
C LEU A 31 -1.96 1.78 -8.23
N ASN A 32 -2.84 2.68 -7.83
CA ASN A 32 -2.49 4.02 -7.38
C ASN A 32 -2.92 4.34 -5.95
N GLY A 33 -3.39 3.35 -5.18
CA GLY A 33 -3.79 3.60 -3.80
C GLY A 33 -4.78 2.59 -3.23
N PHE A 34 -5.54 3.03 -2.23
CA PHE A 34 -6.52 2.21 -1.54
C PHE A 34 -7.71 3.02 -1.04
N GLN A 35 -8.80 2.31 -0.76
CA GLN A 35 -9.99 2.84 -0.11
C GLN A 35 -10.45 1.91 1.00
N VAL A 36 -11.04 2.48 2.04
CA VAL A 36 -11.71 1.77 3.12
C VAL A 36 -13.10 2.32 3.28
N TRP A 37 -14.07 1.44 3.25
CA TRP A 37 -15.49 1.76 3.35
C TRP A 37 -16.09 1.12 4.59
N ASP A 38 -16.84 1.89 5.38
CA ASP A 38 -17.72 1.34 6.42
C ASP A 38 -18.94 0.72 5.73
N VAL A 39 -19.14 -0.56 5.95
CA VAL A 39 -20.24 -1.35 5.36
C VAL A 39 -21.04 -2.07 6.44
N GLU A 40 -21.02 -1.56 7.67
CA GLU A 40 -21.77 -2.16 8.79
C GLU A 40 -23.27 -2.08 8.54
N ASP A 41 -23.74 -0.94 8.07
CA ASP A 41 -25.13 -0.77 7.63
C ASP A 41 -25.19 -0.77 6.09
N ALA A 42 -25.93 -1.73 5.53
CA ALA A 42 -26.09 -1.86 4.08
C ALA A 42 -26.81 -0.65 3.44
N ASN A 43 -27.58 0.10 4.21
CA ASN A 43 -28.31 1.28 3.75
C ASN A 43 -27.52 2.58 3.94
N ASP A 44 -26.44 2.55 4.72
CA ASP A 44 -25.61 3.71 5.03
C ASP A 44 -24.11 3.37 4.91
N VAL A 45 -23.67 3.22 3.67
CA VAL A 45 -22.28 2.91 3.32
C VAL A 45 -21.51 4.20 3.08
N TRP A 46 -20.38 4.38 3.78
CA TRP A 46 -19.56 5.58 3.64
C TRP A 46 -18.06 5.31 3.54
N GLU A 47 -17.36 6.19 2.88
CA GLU A 47 -15.91 6.12 2.74
C GLU A 47 -15.23 6.63 4.01
N LEU A 48 -14.42 5.77 4.66
CA LEU A 48 -13.60 6.16 5.82
C LEU A 48 -12.30 6.82 5.39
N VAL A 49 -11.66 6.29 4.35
CA VAL A 49 -10.42 6.83 3.79
C VAL A 49 -10.27 6.48 2.32
N SER A 50 -9.71 7.42 1.56
CA SER A 50 -9.23 7.24 0.20
C SER A 50 -7.83 7.82 0.08
N LYS A 51 -6.86 6.99 -0.28
CA LYS A 51 -5.46 7.39 -0.40
C LYS A 51 -4.94 7.04 -1.80
N ARG A 52 -4.28 8.01 -2.44
CA ARG A 52 -3.76 7.88 -3.81
C ARG A 52 -2.28 8.23 -3.84
N ASP A 53 -1.44 7.34 -3.33
CA ASP A 53 0.00 7.58 -3.17
C ASP A 53 0.88 6.42 -3.65
N GLY A 54 0.33 5.55 -4.46
CA GLY A 54 1.06 4.45 -5.09
C GLY A 54 0.34 3.13 -5.02
N PRO A 55 0.92 2.11 -5.64
CA PRO A 55 0.30 0.80 -5.78
C PRO A 55 0.23 0.06 -4.44
N VAL A 56 -0.89 -0.57 -4.17
CA VAL A 56 -1.14 -1.36 -2.96
C VAL A 56 -1.55 -2.78 -3.34
N ALA A 57 -0.83 -3.78 -2.83
CA ALA A 57 -1.10 -5.18 -3.10
C ALA A 57 -2.34 -5.65 -2.34
N PHE A 58 -2.36 -5.44 -1.04
CA PHE A 58 -3.51 -5.74 -0.18
C PHE A 58 -3.44 -4.96 1.14
N LEU A 59 -4.56 -4.96 1.85
CA LEU A 59 -4.76 -4.29 3.13
C LEU A 59 -5.18 -5.27 4.21
N ARG A 60 -4.88 -4.93 5.47
CA ARG A 60 -5.43 -5.58 6.66
C ARG A 60 -5.66 -4.55 7.76
N VAL A 61 -6.69 -4.76 8.55
CA VAL A 61 -6.84 -4.03 9.81
C VAL A 61 -5.97 -4.70 10.86
N GLN A 62 -5.16 -3.94 11.58
CA GLN A 62 -4.38 -4.48 12.69
C GLN A 62 -5.32 -4.71 13.87
N PRO A 63 -5.45 -5.96 14.37
CA PRO A 63 -6.21 -6.23 15.58
C PRO A 63 -5.66 -5.41 16.75
N GLN A 64 -6.54 -4.95 17.63
CA GLN A 64 -6.08 -4.31 18.86
C GLN A 64 -5.42 -5.38 19.75
N PRO A 65 -4.17 -5.21 20.17
CA PRO A 65 -3.60 -6.07 21.20
C PRO A 65 -4.30 -5.82 22.53
N PHE A 66 -4.31 -6.82 23.36
CA PHE A 66 -4.81 -6.69 24.72
C PHE A 66 -4.20 -5.46 25.40
N PRO A 67 -4.97 -4.73 26.23
CA PRO A 67 -4.65 -3.35 26.66
C PRO A 67 -3.33 -3.15 27.41
N GLU A 68 -2.64 -4.23 27.77
CA GLU A 68 -1.48 -4.16 28.69
C GLU A 68 -0.11 -4.13 28.02
N THR A 69 0.00 -4.34 26.69
CA THR A 69 1.30 -4.58 26.06
C THR A 69 1.73 -3.52 25.03
N CYS A 70 1.05 -2.39 24.90
CA CYS A 70 1.36 -1.43 23.85
C CYS A 70 2.04 -0.17 24.36
N ASP A 71 3.19 0.11 23.77
CA ASP A 71 3.86 1.41 23.80
C ASP A 71 2.91 2.54 23.37
N GLY A 72 2.95 3.64 24.12
CA GLY A 72 1.98 4.73 24.04
C GLY A 72 1.78 5.38 22.66
N MET A 73 2.80 5.34 21.80
CA MET A 73 2.77 5.99 20.48
C MET A 73 1.83 5.29 19.48
N LEU A 74 1.91 3.96 19.39
CA LEU A 74 1.05 3.20 18.50
C LEU A 74 -0.39 3.10 19.02
N LYS A 75 -0.58 3.18 20.33
CA LYS A 75 -1.91 3.20 20.96
C LYS A 75 -2.71 4.45 20.59
N ALA A 76 -2.05 5.60 20.55
CA ALA A 76 -2.68 6.87 20.19
C ALA A 76 -3.03 6.96 18.69
N ALA A 77 -2.34 6.23 17.83
CA ALA A 77 -2.53 6.24 16.38
C ALA A 77 -3.63 5.28 15.89
N ARG A 78 -4.22 4.48 16.75
CA ARG A 78 -5.23 3.47 16.38
C ARG A 78 -6.57 4.07 16.01
N PRO A 79 -7.35 3.36 15.17
CA PRO A 79 -7.07 2.07 14.53
C PRO A 79 -6.03 2.16 13.41
N LEU A 80 -5.27 1.07 13.20
CA LEU A 80 -4.21 0.99 12.21
C LEU A 80 -4.57 0.04 11.07
N LEU A 81 -4.22 0.46 9.85
CA LEU A 81 -4.22 -0.39 8.66
C LEU A 81 -2.79 -0.82 8.33
N LEU A 82 -2.63 -2.07 7.98
CA LEU A 82 -1.42 -2.61 7.37
C LEU A 82 -1.56 -2.49 5.86
N VAL A 83 -0.79 -1.61 5.26
CA VAL A 83 -0.77 -1.34 3.81
C VAL A 83 0.43 -2.05 3.21
N VAL A 84 0.19 -3.11 2.45
CA VAL A 84 1.24 -3.89 1.79
C VAL A 84 1.47 -3.38 0.39
N THR A 85 2.68 -2.89 0.13
CA THR A 85 3.03 -2.19 -1.11
C THR A 85 4.44 -2.55 -1.59
N THR A 86 4.80 -2.08 -2.77
CA THR A 86 6.16 -2.19 -3.30
C THR A 86 7.03 -1.02 -2.84
N ASP A 87 8.34 -1.24 -2.88
CA ASP A 87 9.31 -0.18 -2.77
C ASP A 87 9.45 0.52 -4.13
N SER A 88 8.63 1.53 -4.36
CA SER A 88 8.75 2.39 -5.54
C SER A 88 9.80 3.49 -5.29
N THR A 89 11.00 3.10 -4.89
CA THR A 89 12.13 4.00 -5.11
C THR A 89 12.38 4.00 -6.62
N PRO A 90 12.16 5.14 -7.32
CA PRO A 90 12.64 5.25 -8.69
C PRO A 90 14.15 4.98 -8.61
N CYS A 91 14.62 3.96 -9.31
CA CYS A 91 16.03 3.78 -9.54
C CYS A 91 16.53 5.08 -10.18
N ARG A 92 17.07 5.98 -9.39
CA ARG A 92 17.92 7.03 -9.89
C ARG A 92 19.14 6.30 -10.42
N SER A 93 19.10 5.99 -11.69
CA SER A 93 20.34 5.74 -12.44
C SER A 93 21.16 7.02 -12.37
N SER A 94 22.01 7.11 -11.38
CA SER A 94 23.08 8.07 -11.34
C SER A 94 24.10 7.66 -12.41
N GLY A 95 23.73 7.90 -13.65
CA GLY A 95 24.63 7.84 -14.78
C GLY A 95 25.43 9.14 -14.88
N VAL A 96 26.44 9.28 -14.03
CA VAL A 96 27.54 10.18 -14.32
C VAL A 96 28.50 9.41 -15.22
N HIS A 97 28.42 9.65 -16.50
CA HIS A 97 29.52 9.38 -17.42
C HIS A 97 29.74 10.58 -18.34
N SER A 98 30.65 11.42 -17.91
CA SER A 98 31.47 12.18 -18.80
C SER A 98 32.51 11.22 -19.40
N GLY A 99 32.58 11.16 -20.72
CA GLY A 99 33.62 10.38 -21.42
C GLY A 99 33.30 10.25 -22.90
N LEU A 100 33.94 11.13 -23.68
CA LEU A 100 34.02 11.12 -25.16
C LEU A 100 34.47 9.75 -25.68
N SER A 101 33.88 9.26 -26.77
CA SER A 101 34.56 9.03 -28.05
C SER A 101 33.72 8.23 -29.05
N ASN A 102 33.78 8.72 -30.25
CA ASN A 102 33.46 8.24 -31.59
C ASN A 102 33.29 6.73 -31.82
N GLY A 103 32.29 6.42 -32.70
CA GLY A 103 32.50 5.34 -33.65
C GLY A 103 31.30 4.46 -33.93
N CYS A 104 30.57 4.77 -35.00
CA CYS A 104 30.02 3.87 -36.03
C CYS A 104 29.14 2.69 -35.69
N SER A 105 27.96 2.83 -36.21
CA SER A 105 27.17 1.90 -37.09
C SER A 105 26.03 1.17 -36.48
N PRO A 106 24.87 1.17 -37.19
CA PRO A 106 23.60 0.64 -36.69
C PRO A 106 23.50 -0.84 -37.00
N VAL A 107 23.33 -1.64 -35.97
CA VAL A 107 22.80 -2.99 -36.13
C VAL A 107 21.42 -2.97 -35.53
N ALA A 108 20.44 -3.18 -36.38
CA ALA A 108 19.08 -3.44 -35.99
C ALA A 108 19.05 -4.74 -35.17
N GLY A 109 19.02 -4.56 -33.86
CA GLY A 109 18.74 -5.60 -32.90
C GLY A 109 17.51 -5.18 -32.13
N SER A 110 16.43 -5.91 -32.28
CA SER A 110 15.22 -5.80 -31.49
C SER A 110 15.59 -5.78 -29.99
N SER A 111 15.49 -4.60 -29.41
CA SER A 111 15.62 -4.42 -27.98
C SER A 111 14.50 -5.24 -27.32
N PRO A 112 14.82 -6.13 -26.36
CA PRO A 112 13.77 -6.68 -25.51
C PRO A 112 13.16 -5.48 -24.78
N SER A 113 11.84 -5.35 -24.88
CA SER A 113 11.06 -4.42 -24.07
C SER A 113 11.51 -4.52 -22.62
N PRO A 114 11.66 -3.41 -21.87
CA PRO A 114 11.94 -3.51 -20.46
C PRO A 114 10.86 -4.39 -19.85
N VAL A 115 11.27 -5.55 -19.35
CA VAL A 115 10.41 -6.42 -18.58
C VAL A 115 9.97 -5.56 -17.39
N GLU A 116 8.71 -5.13 -17.42
CA GLU A 116 8.11 -4.47 -16.27
C GLU A 116 8.35 -5.38 -15.08
N ASN A 117 9.15 -4.90 -14.12
CA ASN A 117 9.43 -5.65 -12.91
C ASN A 117 8.09 -6.03 -12.29
N PRO A 118 7.84 -7.33 -12.08
CA PRO A 118 6.59 -7.74 -11.50
C PRO A 118 6.40 -6.98 -10.17
N PHE A 119 5.19 -6.50 -9.93
CA PHE A 119 4.82 -5.81 -8.70
C PHE A 119 5.08 -6.76 -7.51
N ILE A 120 6.24 -6.62 -6.89
CA ILE A 120 6.65 -7.44 -5.75
C ILE A 120 6.47 -6.63 -4.47
N PRO A 121 5.46 -6.93 -3.65
CA PRO A 121 5.25 -6.23 -2.40
C PRO A 121 6.32 -6.62 -1.36
N THR A 122 7.08 -5.64 -0.89
CA THR A 122 8.15 -5.80 0.10
C THR A 122 8.05 -4.86 1.29
N LEU A 123 7.09 -3.93 1.24
CA LEU A 123 6.85 -2.96 2.31
C LEU A 123 5.52 -3.21 3.01
N VAL A 124 5.54 -3.09 4.33
CA VAL A 124 4.34 -2.96 5.16
C VAL A 124 4.36 -1.58 5.79
N LYS A 125 3.41 -0.75 5.44
CA LYS A 125 3.21 0.58 6.03
C LYS A 125 2.04 0.53 6.99
N PHE A 126 2.22 1.12 8.16
CA PHE A 126 1.16 1.27 9.15
C PHE A 126 0.49 2.63 8.97
N TYR A 127 -0.76 2.60 8.58
CA TYR A 127 -1.55 3.80 8.34
C TYR A 127 -2.56 4.01 9.47
N SER A 128 -2.52 5.17 10.10
CA SER A 128 -3.48 5.54 11.15
C SER A 128 -4.77 6.09 10.52
N LEU A 129 -5.88 5.46 10.80
CA LEU A 129 -7.20 5.97 10.42
C LEU A 129 -7.61 7.21 11.24
N ARG A 130 -6.99 7.41 12.39
CA ARG A 130 -7.27 8.56 13.24
C ARG A 130 -6.59 9.83 12.77
N SER A 131 -5.31 9.73 12.43
CA SER A 131 -4.52 10.88 11.97
C SER A 131 -4.45 11.02 10.45
N HIS A 132 -4.94 10.03 9.69
CA HIS A 132 -4.83 9.92 8.24
C HIS A 132 -3.39 10.00 7.71
N THR A 133 -2.43 9.45 8.48
CA THR A 133 -1.01 9.45 8.15
C THR A 133 -0.37 8.07 8.33
N TYR A 134 0.74 7.85 7.62
CA TYR A 134 1.59 6.69 7.89
C TYR A 134 2.41 6.95 9.16
N VAL A 135 2.38 6.01 10.09
CA VAL A 135 3.06 6.12 11.39
C VAL A 135 4.30 5.26 11.48
N HIS A 136 4.40 4.20 10.67
CA HIS A 136 5.55 3.30 10.65
C HIS A 136 5.66 2.58 9.33
N THR A 137 6.87 2.12 8.99
CA THR A 137 7.13 1.34 7.78
C THR A 137 8.13 0.23 8.07
N LEU A 138 7.78 -1.00 7.71
CA LEU A 138 8.67 -2.15 7.73
C LEU A 138 9.05 -2.53 6.31
N ARG A 139 10.33 -2.82 6.10
CA ARG A 139 10.89 -3.25 4.82
C ARG A 139 11.37 -4.68 4.93
N PHE A 140 10.93 -5.51 4.00
CA PHE A 140 11.33 -6.92 3.91
C PHE A 140 12.21 -7.15 2.69
N ARG A 141 13.12 -8.10 2.77
CA ARG A 141 13.99 -8.49 1.66
C ARG A 141 13.28 -9.46 0.68
N THR A 142 12.19 -10.06 1.12
CA THR A 142 11.41 -11.05 0.37
C THR A 142 10.02 -10.53 0.09
N ALA A 143 9.37 -11.09 -0.93
CA ALA A 143 7.98 -10.78 -1.24
C ALA A 143 7.03 -11.14 -0.09
N ILE A 144 6.05 -10.29 0.15
CA ILE A 144 5.02 -10.48 1.16
C ILE A 144 3.77 -10.98 0.45
N TYR A 145 3.35 -12.21 0.74
CA TYR A 145 2.18 -12.82 0.14
C TYR A 145 0.94 -12.78 1.01
N ALA A 146 1.12 -12.71 2.32
CA ALA A 146 0.03 -12.64 3.29
C ALA A 146 0.48 -12.01 4.61
N VAL A 147 -0.46 -11.38 5.29
CA VAL A 147 -0.35 -10.95 6.70
C VAL A 147 -1.54 -11.55 7.43
N ARG A 148 -1.29 -12.25 8.55
CA ARG A 148 -2.32 -12.90 9.36
C ARG A 148 -2.27 -12.39 10.79
#